data_6c546843f80c433cc40f150e87e77b4c
#
_entry.id   6c546843f80c433cc40f150e87e77b4c
#
_cell.length_a   1.000
_cell.length_b   1.000
_cell.length_c   1.000
_cell.angle_alpha   90.00
_cell.angle_beta   90.00
_cell.angle_gamma   90.00
#
_symmetry.space_group_name_H-M   'P 1'
#
loop_
_entity.id
_entity.type
_entity.pdbx_description
1 polymer ?
#
loop_
_entity_poly.entity_id
_entity_poly.type
_entity_poly.pdbx_seq_one_letter_code
_entity_poly.pdbx_strand_id
1 'polypeptide(L)'
;MNLICKILLVLLVTLPACSGVDSVTKKRWSNSENTISIVDMTSRDFRLMDAGSKLQGAIEEQLQFTGYVLAGKNARYHLKFKVMQFDEGSRMARIATMGISESAKGELRVKAALYDSGDMVGAWEVNSWVSGGITGGSEQDLFDSAAKEIADHLRGDF
;
A
#
# COMPACT_ATOMS: atom_id res chain seq x y z
N MET A 1 -16.04 -15.66 39.56
CA MET A 1 -15.52 -15.55 38.16
C MET A 1 -14.12 -16.13 38.18
N ASN A 2 -13.98 -17.35 37.66
CA ASN A 2 -12.79 -18.18 37.82
C ASN A 2 -11.55 -17.60 37.13
N LEU A 3 -10.37 -17.79 37.72
CA LEU A 3 -9.07 -17.34 37.19
C LEU A 3 -8.86 -17.78 35.73
N ILE A 4 -9.34 -18.95 35.37
CA ILE A 4 -9.32 -19.50 33.98
C ILE A 4 -10.09 -18.61 33.01
N CYS A 5 -11.24 -18.04 33.41
CA CYS A 5 -12.04 -17.17 32.56
C CYS A 5 -11.38 -15.81 32.33
N LYS A 6 -10.61 -15.32 33.33
CA LYS A 6 -9.81 -14.09 33.18
C LYS A 6 -8.58 -14.29 32.24
N ILE A 7 -7.93 -15.46 32.31
CA ILE A 7 -6.80 -15.82 31.45
C ILE A 7 -7.29 -16.01 30.02
N LEU A 8 -8.44 -16.64 29.82
CA LEU A 8 -9.05 -16.81 28.49
C LEU A 8 -9.44 -15.49 27.86
N LEU A 9 -9.97 -14.54 28.67
CA LEU A 9 -10.33 -13.20 28.19
C LEU A 9 -9.12 -12.37 27.77
N VAL A 10 -7.99 -12.50 28.47
CA VAL A 10 -6.75 -11.80 28.15
C VAL A 10 -6.10 -12.40 26.88
N LEU A 11 -6.23 -13.70 26.66
CA LEU A 11 -5.69 -14.37 25.47
C LEU A 11 -6.46 -14.00 24.20
N LEU A 12 -7.77 -13.68 24.30
CA LEU A 12 -8.59 -13.27 23.14
C LEU A 12 -8.27 -11.86 22.64
N VAL A 13 -7.65 -11.00 23.46
CA VAL A 13 -7.36 -9.60 23.10
C VAL A 13 -6.05 -9.43 22.36
N THR A 14 -5.20 -10.47 22.32
CA THR A 14 -3.84 -10.38 21.74
C THR A 14 -3.68 -10.99 20.35
N LEU A 15 -4.77 -11.30 19.63
CA LEU A 15 -4.67 -11.74 18.25
C LEU A 15 -4.24 -10.55 17.37
N PRO A 16 -3.01 -10.54 16.85
CA PRO A 16 -2.56 -9.46 15.98
C PRO A 16 -3.39 -9.45 14.69
N ALA A 17 -3.78 -8.26 14.26
CA ALA A 17 -4.31 -8.07 12.92
C ALA A 17 -3.24 -8.54 11.92
N CYS A 18 -3.61 -9.46 11.04
CA CYS A 18 -2.70 -9.92 10.00
C CYS A 18 -2.85 -9.00 8.79
N SER A 19 -1.89 -8.10 8.63
CA SER A 19 -1.71 -7.26 7.45
C SER A 19 -0.27 -7.41 6.96
N GLY A 20 -0.07 -7.20 5.69
CA GLY A 20 1.26 -7.27 5.13
C GLY A 20 1.34 -6.60 3.76
N VAL A 21 2.54 -6.46 3.28
CA VAL A 21 2.87 -5.99 1.94
C VAL A 21 3.97 -6.86 1.35
N ASP A 22 3.82 -7.21 0.08
CA ASP A 22 4.85 -7.84 -0.73
C ASP A 22 5.18 -6.95 -1.92
N SER A 23 6.45 -6.87 -2.26
CA SER A 23 6.90 -6.18 -3.45
C SER A 23 7.90 -6.98 -4.26
N VAL A 24 7.89 -6.78 -5.57
CA VAL A 24 8.87 -7.37 -6.47
C VAL A 24 9.57 -6.25 -7.23
N THR A 25 10.86 -6.08 -6.97
CA THR A 25 11.71 -5.12 -7.68
C THR A 25 12.02 -5.65 -9.08
N LYS A 26 11.50 -4.98 -10.10
CA LYS A 26 11.77 -5.32 -11.51
C LYS A 26 13.02 -4.60 -12.04
N LYS A 27 13.33 -3.43 -11.51
CA LYS A 27 14.53 -2.64 -11.84
C LYS A 27 14.93 -1.80 -10.64
N ARG A 28 16.19 -1.88 -10.23
CA ARG A 28 16.76 -1.07 -9.14
C ARG A 28 17.27 0.26 -9.67
N TRP A 29 17.27 1.26 -8.81
CA TRP A 29 17.83 2.58 -9.08
C TRP A 29 18.54 3.12 -7.83
N SER A 30 19.36 4.14 -7.99
CA SER A 30 19.94 4.89 -6.86
C SER A 30 19.55 6.35 -6.97
N ASN A 31 19.18 6.95 -5.84
CA ASN A 31 18.76 8.35 -5.77
C ASN A 31 19.94 9.31 -5.92
N SER A 32 19.80 10.33 -6.77
CA SER A 32 20.78 11.42 -6.92
C SER A 32 20.16 12.82 -6.74
N GLU A 33 18.82 12.92 -6.74
CA GLU A 33 18.08 14.17 -6.54
C GLU A 33 16.76 13.89 -5.83
N ASN A 34 16.08 14.96 -5.40
CA ASN A 34 14.88 14.85 -4.56
C ASN A 34 13.59 15.42 -5.19
N THR A 35 13.62 15.91 -6.42
CA THR A 35 12.40 16.42 -7.05
C THR A 35 11.66 15.31 -7.79
N ILE A 36 10.38 15.11 -7.47
CA ILE A 36 9.55 14.06 -8.03
C ILE A 36 8.16 14.56 -8.38
N SER A 37 7.59 14.04 -9.46
CA SER A 37 6.16 14.15 -9.77
C SER A 37 5.51 12.79 -9.73
N ILE A 38 4.23 12.75 -9.38
CA ILE A 38 3.43 11.53 -9.35
C ILE A 38 2.40 11.59 -10.46
N VAL A 39 2.26 10.49 -11.20
CA VAL A 39 1.31 10.36 -12.30
C VAL A 39 0.51 9.08 -12.15
N ASP A 40 -0.77 9.22 -11.89
CA ASP A 40 -1.71 8.09 -11.88
C ASP A 40 -2.06 7.68 -13.31
N MET A 41 -1.73 6.44 -13.64
CA MET A 41 -2.03 5.77 -14.92
C MET A 41 -3.15 4.73 -14.79
N THR A 42 -3.88 4.75 -13.67
CA THR A 42 -4.96 3.80 -13.37
C THR A 42 -6.10 3.92 -14.40
N SER A 43 -6.76 2.80 -14.66
CA SER A 43 -7.94 2.77 -15.52
C SER A 43 -9.01 3.74 -15.04
N ARG A 44 -9.76 4.33 -15.98
CA ARG A 44 -10.92 5.19 -15.67
C ARG A 44 -12.17 4.43 -15.22
N ASP A 45 -12.05 3.11 -15.01
CA ASP A 45 -13.07 2.37 -14.26
C ASP A 45 -13.26 3.00 -12.88
N PHE A 46 -14.52 3.24 -12.50
CA PHE A 46 -14.85 4.03 -11.30
C PHE A 46 -14.18 3.49 -10.03
N ARG A 47 -14.19 2.18 -9.82
CA ARG A 47 -13.57 1.56 -8.64
C ARG A 47 -12.06 1.73 -8.61
N LEU A 48 -11.41 1.49 -9.73
CA LEU A 48 -9.95 1.62 -9.83
C LEU A 48 -9.52 3.08 -9.80
N MET A 49 -10.32 4.00 -10.36
CA MET A 49 -10.02 5.43 -10.33
C MET A 49 -10.05 5.99 -8.90
N ASP A 50 -11.00 5.59 -8.07
CA ASP A 50 -11.04 5.96 -6.65
C ASP A 50 -9.82 5.41 -5.91
N ALA A 51 -9.48 4.14 -6.11
CA ALA A 51 -8.29 3.52 -5.55
C ALA A 51 -6.99 4.22 -6.01
N GLY A 52 -6.92 4.64 -7.27
CA GLY A 52 -5.81 5.43 -7.80
C GLY A 52 -5.64 6.74 -7.05
N SER A 53 -6.73 7.48 -6.86
CA SER A 53 -6.70 8.76 -6.13
C SER A 53 -6.30 8.60 -4.66
N LYS A 54 -6.80 7.56 -3.98
CA LYS A 54 -6.43 7.23 -2.59
C LYS A 54 -4.95 6.88 -2.49
N LEU A 55 -4.45 6.04 -3.40
CA LEU A 55 -3.04 5.67 -3.42
C LEU A 55 -2.14 6.87 -3.71
N GLN A 56 -2.54 7.76 -4.63
CA GLN A 56 -1.78 8.97 -4.90
C GLN A 56 -1.63 9.82 -3.63
N GLY A 57 -2.73 10.06 -2.90
CA GLY A 57 -2.70 10.80 -1.64
C GLY A 57 -1.79 10.15 -0.59
N ALA A 58 -1.86 8.83 -0.44
CA ALA A 58 -1.00 8.08 0.47
C ALA A 58 0.49 8.17 0.06
N ILE A 59 0.82 8.08 -1.23
CA ILE A 59 2.20 8.25 -1.72
C ILE A 59 2.68 9.68 -1.45
N GLU A 60 1.86 10.70 -1.73
CA GLU A 60 2.21 12.10 -1.47
C GLU A 60 2.51 12.35 0.00
N GLU A 61 1.73 11.75 0.91
CA GLU A 61 1.97 11.81 2.35
C GLU A 61 3.29 11.13 2.74
N GLN A 62 3.55 9.91 2.26
CA GLN A 62 4.79 9.20 2.56
C GLN A 62 6.03 9.94 2.05
N LEU A 63 5.94 10.57 0.89
CA LEU A 63 7.06 11.33 0.31
C LEU A 63 7.46 12.54 1.16
N GLN A 64 6.54 13.15 1.92
CA GLN A 64 6.87 14.24 2.85
C GLN A 64 7.87 13.80 3.93
N PHE A 65 7.88 12.51 4.31
CA PHE A 65 8.79 11.95 5.31
C PHE A 65 10.11 11.44 4.72
N THR A 66 10.23 11.39 3.38
CA THR A 66 11.42 10.84 2.70
C THR A 66 12.38 11.90 2.18
N GLY A 67 12.06 13.18 2.35
CA GLY A 67 12.85 14.30 1.83
C GLY A 67 12.65 14.57 0.34
N TYR A 68 11.70 13.91 -0.31
CA TYR A 68 11.31 14.24 -1.68
C TYR A 68 10.45 15.51 -1.71
N VAL A 69 10.64 16.29 -2.78
CA VAL A 69 9.89 17.51 -3.05
C VAL A 69 9.00 17.28 -4.28
N LEU A 70 7.69 17.42 -4.10
CA LEU A 70 6.75 17.37 -5.19
C LEU A 70 6.91 18.61 -6.08
N ALA A 71 7.36 18.44 -7.31
CA ALA A 71 7.73 19.55 -8.21
C ALA A 71 6.92 19.57 -9.53
N GLY A 72 5.83 18.85 -9.62
CA GLY A 72 4.95 18.82 -10.78
C GLY A 72 5.71 18.52 -12.09
N LYS A 73 5.45 19.31 -13.14
CA LYS A 73 6.06 19.10 -14.47
C LYS A 73 7.59 19.34 -14.51
N ASN A 74 8.12 20.08 -13.57
CA ASN A 74 9.53 20.43 -13.51
C ASN A 74 10.33 19.44 -12.64
N ALA A 75 9.72 18.38 -12.15
CA ALA A 75 10.40 17.35 -11.41
C ALA A 75 11.41 16.63 -12.30
N ARG A 76 12.56 16.29 -11.75
CA ARG A 76 13.52 15.41 -12.44
C ARG A 76 12.96 14.02 -12.58
N TYR A 77 12.42 13.46 -11.51
CA TYR A 77 11.83 12.13 -11.50
C TYR A 77 10.33 12.16 -11.71
N HIS A 78 9.83 11.20 -12.47
CA HIS A 78 8.41 10.99 -12.69
C HIS A 78 8.03 9.59 -12.23
N LEU A 79 7.39 9.49 -11.08
CA LEU A 79 6.80 8.26 -10.59
C LEU A 79 5.45 8.05 -11.30
N LYS A 80 5.36 7.04 -12.13
CA LYS A 80 4.09 6.61 -12.74
C LYS A 80 3.63 5.35 -12.04
N PHE A 81 2.39 5.33 -11.60
CA PHE A 81 1.81 4.13 -11.01
C PHE A 81 0.48 3.78 -11.66
N LYS A 82 0.08 2.53 -11.50
CA LYS A 82 -1.20 2.01 -11.96
C LYS A 82 -1.72 1.00 -10.98
N VAL A 83 -2.94 1.22 -10.47
CA VAL A 83 -3.68 0.20 -9.72
C VAL A 83 -4.16 -0.86 -10.72
N MET A 84 -3.74 -2.09 -10.51
CA MET A 84 -4.09 -3.24 -11.35
C MET A 84 -5.30 -3.98 -10.82
N GLN A 85 -5.42 -4.05 -9.51
CA GLN A 85 -6.51 -4.71 -8.80
C GLN A 85 -6.74 -4.00 -7.48
N PHE A 86 -7.99 -3.85 -7.10
CA PHE A 86 -8.41 -3.38 -5.80
C PHE A 86 -9.64 -4.13 -5.34
N ASP A 87 -9.55 -4.72 -4.16
CA ASP A 87 -10.65 -5.34 -3.44
C ASP A 87 -10.57 -4.90 -1.98
N GLU A 88 -11.54 -4.14 -1.51
CA GLU A 88 -11.59 -3.69 -0.12
C GLU A 88 -11.89 -4.82 0.87
N GLY A 89 -12.32 -5.99 0.37
CA GLY A 89 -12.79 -7.10 1.18
C GLY A 89 -14.09 -6.78 1.93
N SER A 90 -14.71 -7.78 2.50
CA SER A 90 -15.92 -7.60 3.28
C SER A 90 -15.60 -7.47 4.76
N ARG A 91 -15.79 -6.27 5.34
CA ARG A 91 -15.64 -6.05 6.79
C ARG A 91 -16.57 -6.95 7.61
N MET A 92 -17.80 -7.17 7.13
CA MET A 92 -18.76 -8.07 7.79
C MET A 92 -18.30 -9.52 7.73
N ALA A 93 -17.73 -9.96 6.58
CA ALA A 93 -17.16 -11.29 6.48
C ALA A 93 -15.93 -11.45 7.40
N ARG A 94 -15.09 -10.42 7.54
CA ARG A 94 -13.96 -10.43 8.49
C ARG A 94 -14.42 -10.66 9.93
N ILE A 95 -15.48 -9.97 10.36
CA ILE A 95 -16.04 -10.13 11.71
C ILE A 95 -16.69 -11.50 11.88
N ALA A 96 -17.51 -11.94 10.93
CA ALA A 96 -18.27 -13.18 10.99
C ALA A 96 -17.40 -14.44 10.96
N THR A 97 -16.28 -14.41 10.25
CA THR A 97 -15.38 -15.56 10.02
C THR A 97 -14.05 -15.45 10.78
N MET A 98 -13.88 -14.44 11.63
CA MET A 98 -12.60 -14.12 12.29
C MET A 98 -11.42 -13.99 11.28
N GLY A 99 -11.73 -13.56 10.07
CA GLY A 99 -10.73 -13.36 9.01
C GLY A 99 -10.28 -14.62 8.24
N ILE A 100 -10.90 -15.77 8.49
CA ILE A 100 -10.50 -17.04 7.85
C ILE A 100 -11.01 -17.14 6.40
N SER A 101 -12.07 -16.40 6.05
CA SER A 101 -12.65 -16.46 4.69
C SER A 101 -11.83 -15.64 3.69
N GLU A 102 -11.65 -16.17 2.49
CA GLU A 102 -11.05 -15.45 1.35
C GLU A 102 -11.78 -14.13 1.04
N SER A 103 -13.12 -14.13 1.16
CA SER A 103 -13.94 -12.92 0.97
C SER A 103 -13.73 -11.85 2.06
N ALA A 104 -13.01 -12.18 3.12
CA ALA A 104 -12.67 -11.26 4.20
C ALA A 104 -11.38 -10.48 3.93
N LYS A 105 -10.57 -10.91 2.97
CA LYS A 105 -9.30 -10.25 2.62
C LYS A 105 -9.55 -9.02 1.76
N GLY A 106 -8.90 -7.91 2.12
CA GLY A 106 -8.72 -6.79 1.20
C GLY A 106 -7.38 -6.93 0.49
N GLU A 107 -7.31 -6.55 -0.78
CA GLU A 107 -6.10 -6.63 -1.61
C GLU A 107 -5.98 -5.41 -2.51
N LEU A 108 -4.76 -4.86 -2.58
CA LEU A 108 -4.40 -3.79 -3.51
C LEU A 108 -3.11 -4.18 -4.24
N ARG A 109 -3.21 -4.31 -5.58
CA ARG A 109 -2.06 -4.61 -6.43
C ARG A 109 -1.72 -3.42 -7.31
N VAL A 110 -0.46 -2.98 -7.26
CA VAL A 110 0.02 -1.78 -7.91
C VAL A 110 1.27 -2.11 -8.74
N LYS A 111 1.36 -1.52 -9.92
CA LYS A 111 2.61 -1.40 -10.67
C LYS A 111 3.08 0.04 -10.60
N ALA A 112 4.34 0.24 -10.26
CA ALA A 112 4.99 1.54 -10.20
C ALA A 112 6.28 1.53 -11.03
N ALA A 113 6.57 2.64 -11.69
CA ALA A 113 7.79 2.82 -12.46
C ALA A 113 8.29 4.25 -12.30
N LEU A 114 9.58 4.39 -12.09
CA LEU A 114 10.28 5.67 -11.98
C LEU A 114 11.01 5.97 -13.28
N TYR A 115 10.87 7.21 -13.74
CA TYR A 115 11.52 7.72 -14.93
C TYR A 115 12.42 8.90 -14.58
N ASP A 116 13.61 8.95 -15.15
CA ASP A 116 14.53 10.10 -15.18
C ASP A 116 14.72 10.50 -16.66
N SER A 117 14.37 11.74 -16.99
CA SER A 117 14.56 12.31 -18.35
C SER A 117 13.92 11.45 -19.46
N GLY A 118 12.89 10.68 -19.15
CA GLY A 118 12.19 9.80 -20.08
C GLY A 118 12.61 8.34 -20.04
N ASP A 119 13.75 8.03 -19.43
CA ASP A 119 14.24 6.66 -19.27
C ASP A 119 13.70 6.02 -18.00
N MET A 120 13.26 4.77 -18.10
CA MET A 120 12.80 4.02 -16.93
C MET A 120 14.00 3.56 -16.08
N VAL A 121 14.18 4.16 -14.91
CA VAL A 121 15.29 3.89 -14.00
C VAL A 121 14.93 2.91 -12.88
N GLY A 122 13.65 2.80 -12.53
CA GLY A 122 13.16 1.84 -11.52
C GLY A 122 11.79 1.30 -11.90
N ALA A 123 11.47 0.07 -11.47
CA ALA A 123 10.14 -0.51 -11.63
C ALA A 123 9.84 -1.54 -10.55
N TRP A 124 8.61 -1.51 -10.01
CA TRP A 124 8.17 -2.33 -8.90
C TRP A 124 6.75 -2.86 -9.14
N GLU A 125 6.47 -3.99 -8.56
CA GLU A 125 5.12 -4.50 -8.41
C GLU A 125 4.89 -4.70 -6.91
N VAL A 126 3.91 -3.99 -6.35
CA VAL A 126 3.56 -3.98 -4.93
C VAL A 126 2.20 -4.62 -4.76
N ASN A 127 2.09 -5.53 -3.82
CA ASN A 127 0.85 -6.16 -3.43
C ASN A 127 0.68 -6.02 -1.91
N SER A 128 -0.30 -5.22 -1.47
CA SER A 128 -0.66 -5.07 -0.08
C SER A 128 -1.97 -5.78 0.22
N TRP A 129 -2.08 -6.33 1.43
CA TRP A 129 -3.28 -7.03 1.85
C TRP A 129 -3.60 -6.76 3.32
N VAL A 130 -4.88 -6.85 3.64
CA VAL A 130 -5.37 -6.88 5.01
C VAL A 130 -6.25 -8.11 5.20
N SER A 131 -5.98 -8.86 6.26
CA SER A 131 -6.76 -10.04 6.62
C SER A 131 -6.89 -10.11 8.14
N GLY A 132 -7.94 -10.76 8.62
CA GLY A 132 -8.08 -11.11 10.03
C GLY A 132 -9.14 -10.32 10.78
N GLY A 133 -9.59 -10.93 11.84
CA GLY A 133 -10.65 -10.69 12.80
C GLY A 133 -11.13 -9.27 13.12
N ILE A 134 -11.62 -9.11 14.33
CA ILE A 134 -12.25 -7.87 14.84
C ILE A 134 -11.29 -6.67 14.83
N THR A 135 -9.98 -6.93 14.91
CA THR A 135 -8.90 -5.94 14.85
C THR A 135 -8.21 -5.88 13.49
N GLY A 136 -8.77 -6.55 12.47
CA GLY A 136 -8.23 -6.57 11.11
C GLY A 136 -8.09 -5.16 10.53
N GLY A 137 -7.05 -4.96 9.71
CA GLY A 137 -6.72 -3.69 9.10
C GLY A 137 -7.88 -3.07 8.33
N SER A 138 -7.81 -1.77 8.13
CA SER A 138 -8.77 -0.98 7.36
C SER A 138 -8.41 -0.98 5.88
N GLU A 139 -9.31 -0.51 5.05
CA GLU A 139 -9.02 -0.21 3.64
C GLU A 139 -7.82 0.77 3.53
N GLN A 140 -7.75 1.75 4.43
CA GLN A 140 -6.66 2.73 4.44
C GLN A 140 -5.29 2.07 4.63
N ASP A 141 -5.20 1.01 5.45
CA ASP A 141 -3.94 0.29 5.68
C ASP A 141 -3.40 -0.38 4.40
N LEU A 142 -4.26 -0.69 3.41
CA LEU A 142 -3.82 -1.19 2.10
C LEU A 142 -3.03 -0.12 1.35
N PHE A 143 -3.57 1.11 1.32
CA PHE A 143 -2.95 2.23 0.62
C PHE A 143 -1.69 2.70 1.33
N ASP A 144 -1.73 2.81 2.65
CA ASP A 144 -0.59 3.25 3.45
C ASP A 144 0.58 2.28 3.36
N SER A 145 0.30 0.97 3.41
CA SER A 145 1.31 -0.08 3.26
C SER A 145 1.93 -0.06 1.85
N ALA A 146 1.09 0.05 0.80
CA ALA A 146 1.58 0.12 -0.57
C ALA A 146 2.39 1.39 -0.82
N ALA A 147 1.92 2.53 -0.32
CA ALA A 147 2.59 3.82 -0.45
C ALA A 147 3.94 3.83 0.28
N LYS A 148 3.99 3.28 1.49
CA LYS A 148 5.22 3.12 2.25
C LYS A 148 6.23 2.27 1.49
N GLU A 149 5.81 1.13 0.96
CA GLU A 149 6.69 0.24 0.19
C GLU A 149 7.23 0.92 -1.08
N ILE A 150 6.38 1.67 -1.81
CA ILE A 150 6.81 2.47 -2.95
C ILE A 150 7.84 3.54 -2.51
N ALA A 151 7.59 4.23 -1.40
CA ALA A 151 8.50 5.25 -0.86
C ALA A 151 9.84 4.64 -0.42
N ASP A 152 9.83 3.45 0.18
CA ASP A 152 11.03 2.72 0.57
C ASP A 152 11.86 2.33 -0.66
N HIS A 153 11.22 1.87 -1.75
CA HIS A 153 11.90 1.66 -3.03
C HIS A 153 12.50 2.94 -3.62
N LEU A 154 11.86 4.08 -3.44
CA LEU A 154 12.39 5.37 -3.90
C LEU A 154 13.60 5.86 -3.10
N ARG A 155 13.78 5.42 -1.86
CA ARG A 155 14.99 5.69 -1.07
C ARG A 155 16.21 4.87 -1.51
N GLY A 156 15.99 3.81 -2.26
CA GLY A 156 17.07 2.92 -2.70
C GLY A 156 17.61 2.00 -1.61
N ASP A 157 16.86 1.81 -0.54
CA ASP A 157 17.26 1.05 0.65
C ASP A 157 17.00 -0.48 0.50
N PHE A 158 17.33 -1.07 -0.68
CA PHE A 158 17.14 -2.50 -0.94
C PHE A 158 18.39 -3.20 -1.49
#